data_55630a388496c94d5f2380a9880b6dd8
#
_entry.id   55630a388496c94d5f2380a9880b6dd8
#
_cell.length_a   1.000
_cell.length_b   1.000
_cell.length_c   1.000
_cell.angle_alpha   90.00
_cell.angle_beta   90.00
_cell.angle_gamma   90.00
#
_symmetry.space_group_name_H-M   'P 1'
#
loop_
_entity.id
_entity.type
_entity.pdbx_description
1 polymer ?
#
loop_
_entity_poly.entity_id
_entity_poly.type
_entity_poly.pdbx_seq_one_letter_code
_entity_poly.pdbx_strand_id
1 'polypeptide(L)'
;MKDGFVKAAAATPDIRVADVAYNTENICKMIDETVANGAKVIVFPELCVTGYTCSDLFMQDILLKEAKEALFKIADYTKEKDALIFIGVPLAVDGELYNVAAALNRGNILGLTTKTFLPNYGEFYEMRQFRPGPDTARWITLDGKKIPFGPQLLFVAEQMEELVVSAEICEDVWSPIPPSTLAAREGATVIVNCSASDETIGKAAYRESLIEGQSARLICGYIYANAGEGESTTDLVFGGHNIIAENGTTLASSNRFSNEVIYTEIDVKRLLSERRKNTTFQTEKERTLIRIPFEIHVEETELTRRFASRPFVPSVMAERNLRCEEILTIQAMGLKKRLAHAHAKSAVVGISGGLDSTLALLVSAKAFDALGMDRSGIVAVTMPCFGTTDRTYQ
;
A
#
# COMPACT_ATOMS: atom_id res chain seq x y z
N MET A 1 17.48 -4.58 1.74
CA MET A 1 16.69 -5.73 1.24
C MET A 1 17.07 -7.07 1.88
N LYS A 2 18.29 -7.22 2.34
CA LYS A 2 18.81 -8.47 2.94
C LYS A 2 17.91 -9.06 4.04
N ASP A 3 17.27 -8.22 4.85
CA ASP A 3 16.38 -8.63 5.95
C ASP A 3 14.89 -8.62 5.57
N GLY A 4 14.57 -8.39 4.30
CA GLY A 4 13.18 -8.35 3.81
C GLY A 4 12.63 -6.94 3.60
N PHE A 5 13.38 -5.90 3.94
CA PHE A 5 12.95 -4.51 3.75
C PHE A 5 13.32 -3.99 2.36
N VAL A 6 12.32 -3.55 1.62
CA VAL A 6 12.46 -2.99 0.28
C VAL A 6 12.13 -1.50 0.35
N LYS A 7 13.10 -0.64 0.06
CA LYS A 7 12.86 0.81 0.03
C LYS A 7 12.04 1.17 -1.20
N ALA A 8 10.90 1.78 -0.96
CA ALA A 8 9.93 2.21 -1.96
C ALA A 8 9.90 3.73 -2.06
N ALA A 9 9.62 4.25 -3.25
CA ALA A 9 9.38 5.66 -3.48
C ALA A 9 8.09 5.86 -4.30
N ALA A 10 7.27 6.84 -3.91
CA ALA A 10 6.21 7.40 -4.73
C ALA A 10 6.59 8.86 -5.04
N ALA A 11 6.64 9.19 -6.33
CA ALA A 11 7.30 10.39 -6.82
C ALA A 11 6.37 11.17 -7.76
N THR A 12 6.09 12.45 -7.45
CA THR A 12 5.31 13.35 -8.29
C THR A 12 6.25 14.33 -8.98
N PRO A 13 6.52 14.18 -10.30
CA PRO A 13 7.38 15.10 -11.02
C PRO A 13 6.66 16.40 -11.36
N ASP A 14 7.44 17.47 -11.55
CA ASP A 14 6.94 18.64 -12.23
C ASP A 14 6.69 18.32 -13.69
N ILE A 15 5.48 18.55 -14.15
CA ILE A 15 5.09 18.30 -15.53
C ILE A 15 4.52 19.56 -16.20
N ARG A 16 4.43 19.49 -17.53
CA ARG A 16 3.65 20.40 -18.36
C ARG A 16 2.80 19.58 -19.30
N VAL A 17 1.53 19.94 -19.40
CA VAL A 17 0.59 19.24 -20.28
C VAL A 17 1.09 19.25 -21.72
N ALA A 18 1.20 18.08 -22.33
CA ALA A 18 1.68 17.81 -23.69
C ALA A 18 3.15 18.22 -23.99
N ASP A 19 3.93 18.64 -22.99
CA ASP A 19 5.36 18.92 -23.15
C ASP A 19 6.17 17.65 -22.77
N VAL A 20 6.18 16.68 -23.69
CA VAL A 20 6.81 15.37 -23.46
C VAL A 20 8.30 15.49 -23.17
N ALA A 21 8.99 16.45 -23.79
CA ALA A 21 10.42 16.65 -23.60
C ALA A 21 10.73 17.13 -22.19
N TYR A 22 10.01 18.13 -21.69
CA TYR A 22 10.13 18.65 -20.33
C TYR A 22 9.81 17.57 -19.28
N ASN A 23 8.70 16.86 -19.48
CA ASN A 23 8.25 15.81 -18.56
C ASN A 23 9.27 14.68 -18.48
N THR A 24 9.81 14.24 -19.62
CA THR A 24 10.87 13.21 -19.70
C THR A 24 12.12 13.62 -18.91
N GLU A 25 12.57 14.86 -19.06
CA GLU A 25 13.74 15.37 -18.35
C GLU A 25 13.52 15.34 -16.82
N ASN A 26 12.36 15.79 -16.34
CA ASN A 26 12.06 15.83 -14.91
C ASN A 26 11.83 14.43 -14.33
N ILE A 27 11.21 13.51 -15.06
CA ILE A 27 11.12 12.09 -14.68
C ILE A 27 12.54 11.50 -14.53
N CYS A 28 13.43 11.71 -15.49
CA CYS A 28 14.81 11.22 -15.40
C CYS A 28 15.58 11.79 -14.20
N LYS A 29 15.47 13.10 -13.93
CA LYS A 29 16.07 13.73 -12.73
C LYS A 29 15.55 13.09 -11.43
N MET A 30 14.26 12.85 -11.37
CA MET A 30 13.62 12.26 -10.18
C MET A 30 13.97 10.77 -10.03
N ILE A 31 14.20 10.04 -11.14
CA ILE A 31 14.78 8.69 -11.10
C ILE A 31 16.18 8.72 -10.46
N ASP A 32 17.03 9.68 -10.84
CA ASP A 32 18.35 9.82 -10.23
C ASP A 32 18.28 10.09 -8.73
N GLU A 33 17.42 11.02 -8.32
CA GLU A 33 17.18 11.35 -6.93
C GLU A 33 16.70 10.14 -6.12
N THR A 34 15.70 9.42 -6.62
CA THR A 34 15.10 8.29 -5.92
C THR A 34 16.05 7.12 -5.81
N VAL A 35 16.82 6.81 -6.87
CA VAL A 35 17.84 5.75 -6.84
C VAL A 35 19.00 6.14 -5.92
N ALA A 36 19.43 7.40 -5.93
CA ALA A 36 20.49 7.89 -5.01
C ALA A 36 20.06 7.77 -3.53
N ASN A 37 18.77 7.91 -3.24
CA ASN A 37 18.19 7.65 -1.92
C ASN A 37 17.96 6.16 -1.61
N GLY A 38 18.40 5.25 -2.48
CA GLY A 38 18.34 3.80 -2.28
C GLY A 38 16.97 3.16 -2.55
N ALA A 39 16.06 3.84 -3.23
CA ALA A 39 14.76 3.26 -3.61
C ALA A 39 14.95 2.14 -4.64
N LYS A 40 14.26 1.02 -4.42
CA LYS A 40 14.30 -0.19 -5.26
C LYS A 40 13.00 -0.42 -6.04
N VAL A 41 11.88 0.15 -5.58
CA VAL A 41 10.61 0.21 -6.32
C VAL A 41 10.18 1.67 -6.35
N ILE A 42 10.06 2.23 -7.55
CA ILE A 42 9.78 3.65 -7.78
C ILE A 42 8.54 3.77 -8.64
N VAL A 43 7.58 4.58 -8.21
CA VAL A 43 6.29 4.75 -8.89
C VAL A 43 6.06 6.22 -9.20
N PHE A 44 5.74 6.48 -10.47
CA PHE A 44 5.34 7.79 -10.98
C PHE A 44 3.84 7.81 -11.29
N PRO A 45 3.24 9.01 -11.42
CA PRO A 45 1.82 9.15 -11.69
C PRO A 45 1.36 8.59 -13.04
N GLU A 46 0.07 8.39 -13.16
CA GLU A 46 -0.65 8.08 -14.37
C GLU A 46 -0.38 9.12 -15.45
N LEU A 47 -0.09 8.66 -16.68
CA LEU A 47 0.17 9.49 -17.86
C LEU A 47 1.19 10.63 -17.66
N CYS A 48 2.09 10.52 -16.66
CA CYS A 48 3.04 11.57 -16.31
C CYS A 48 4.02 11.95 -17.45
N VAL A 49 4.18 11.10 -18.46
CA VAL A 49 5.00 11.42 -19.66
C VAL A 49 4.37 12.54 -20.49
N THR A 50 3.05 12.60 -20.56
CA THR A 50 2.30 13.60 -21.36
C THR A 50 1.58 14.63 -20.49
N GLY A 51 1.27 14.29 -19.25
CA GLY A 51 0.20 14.85 -18.44
C GLY A 51 -1.10 14.09 -18.67
N TYR A 52 -1.89 13.94 -17.62
CA TYR A 52 -3.21 13.31 -17.65
C TYR A 52 -4.24 14.16 -18.38
N THR A 53 -4.14 15.48 -18.23
CA THR A 53 -5.14 16.46 -18.70
C THR A 53 -4.95 16.92 -20.15
N CYS A 54 -4.32 16.10 -21.00
CA CYS A 54 -4.13 16.39 -22.42
C CYS A 54 -5.44 16.43 -23.23
N SER A 55 -6.54 15.85 -22.73
CA SER A 55 -7.84 15.84 -23.41
C SER A 55 -7.73 15.36 -24.88
N ASP A 56 -8.31 16.10 -25.82
CA ASP A 56 -8.31 15.73 -27.25
C ASP A 56 -6.92 15.80 -27.92
N LEU A 57 -5.89 16.32 -27.22
CA LEU A 57 -4.51 16.21 -27.72
C LEU A 57 -4.04 14.76 -27.80
N PHE A 58 -4.62 13.83 -27.02
CA PHE A 58 -4.38 12.40 -27.17
C PHE A 58 -4.77 11.84 -28.54
N MET A 59 -5.54 12.57 -29.35
CA MET A 59 -5.86 12.20 -30.74
C MET A 59 -4.81 12.69 -31.75
N GLN A 60 -3.75 13.36 -31.30
CA GLN A 60 -2.69 13.90 -32.17
C GLN A 60 -1.55 12.88 -32.29
N ASP A 61 -1.29 12.43 -33.50
CA ASP A 61 -0.21 11.46 -33.78
C ASP A 61 1.15 11.94 -33.28
N ILE A 62 1.42 13.25 -33.31
CA ILE A 62 2.67 13.80 -32.83
C ILE A 62 2.86 13.55 -31.34
N LEU A 63 1.82 13.77 -30.50
CA LEU A 63 1.90 13.53 -29.06
C LEU A 63 2.14 12.05 -28.74
N LEU A 64 1.42 11.16 -29.41
CA LEU A 64 1.56 9.71 -29.20
C LEU A 64 2.92 9.19 -29.66
N LYS A 65 3.45 9.72 -30.76
CA LYS A 65 4.79 9.39 -31.25
C LYS A 65 5.85 9.84 -30.25
N GLU A 66 5.81 11.10 -29.80
CA GLU A 66 6.75 11.64 -28.83
C GLU A 66 6.67 10.90 -27.48
N ALA A 67 5.47 10.57 -27.01
CA ALA A 67 5.28 9.77 -25.78
C ALA A 67 5.91 8.38 -25.89
N LYS A 68 5.77 7.72 -27.04
CA LYS A 68 6.42 6.44 -27.32
C LYS A 68 7.95 6.56 -27.36
N GLU A 69 8.48 7.57 -28.03
CA GLU A 69 9.92 7.84 -28.08
C GLU A 69 10.47 8.14 -26.68
N ALA A 70 9.73 8.91 -25.86
CA ALA A 70 10.07 9.19 -24.48
C ALA A 70 10.11 7.92 -23.62
N LEU A 71 9.16 7.01 -23.78
CA LEU A 71 9.15 5.72 -23.10
C LEU A 71 10.47 4.95 -23.31
N PHE A 72 10.93 4.86 -24.57
CA PHE A 72 12.21 4.21 -24.89
C PHE A 72 13.41 4.97 -24.33
N LYS A 73 13.39 6.31 -24.39
CA LYS A 73 14.45 7.16 -23.85
C LYS A 73 14.56 6.99 -22.32
N ILE A 74 13.43 7.00 -21.62
CA ILE A 74 13.43 6.78 -20.16
C ILE A 74 13.86 5.34 -19.84
N ALA A 75 13.41 4.34 -20.60
CA ALA A 75 13.86 2.97 -20.42
C ALA A 75 15.39 2.85 -20.57
N ASP A 76 15.98 3.39 -21.64
CA ASP A 76 17.44 3.37 -21.83
C ASP A 76 18.18 4.11 -20.70
N TYR A 77 17.61 5.21 -20.20
CA TYR A 77 18.15 5.97 -19.07
C TYR A 77 18.26 5.14 -17.79
N THR A 78 17.39 4.12 -17.62
CA THR A 78 17.42 3.25 -16.45
C THR A 78 18.53 2.18 -16.49
N LYS A 79 19.37 2.13 -17.51
CA LYS A 79 20.34 1.07 -17.78
C LYS A 79 21.27 0.76 -16.60
N GLU A 80 21.76 1.82 -15.97
CA GLU A 80 22.66 1.71 -14.80
C GLU A 80 21.90 1.91 -13.46
N LYS A 81 20.57 1.89 -13.48
CA LYS A 81 19.74 2.08 -12.29
C LYS A 81 19.30 0.74 -11.71
N ASP A 82 19.56 0.56 -10.43
CA ASP A 82 19.24 -0.66 -9.70
C ASP A 82 17.87 -0.55 -9.00
N ALA A 83 16.82 -0.40 -9.82
CA ALA A 83 15.45 -0.26 -9.36
C ALA A 83 14.46 -0.79 -10.40
N LEU A 84 13.29 -1.21 -9.93
CA LEU A 84 12.08 -1.42 -10.74
C LEU A 84 11.26 -0.13 -10.72
N ILE A 85 11.02 0.46 -11.90
CA ILE A 85 10.43 1.79 -12.05
C ILE A 85 9.15 1.69 -12.86
N PHE A 86 8.08 2.33 -12.39
CA PHE A 86 6.79 2.40 -13.07
C PHE A 86 6.50 3.84 -13.48
N ILE A 87 6.18 4.04 -14.77
CA ILE A 87 5.81 5.36 -15.33
C ILE A 87 4.48 5.26 -16.09
N GLY A 88 3.64 6.28 -15.96
CA GLY A 88 2.38 6.38 -16.74
C GLY A 88 2.60 6.94 -18.13
N VAL A 89 2.11 6.27 -19.18
CA VAL A 89 2.28 6.68 -20.57
C VAL A 89 1.07 6.28 -21.43
N PRO A 90 0.60 7.14 -22.38
CA PRO A 90 -0.37 6.72 -23.37
C PRO A 90 0.32 5.88 -24.45
N LEU A 91 -0.30 4.78 -24.87
CA LEU A 91 0.27 3.90 -25.90
C LEU A 91 -0.79 3.45 -26.90
N ALA A 92 -0.54 3.71 -28.18
CA ALA A 92 -1.35 3.17 -29.28
C ALA A 92 -0.88 1.76 -29.64
N VAL A 93 -1.79 0.79 -29.61
CA VAL A 93 -1.57 -0.61 -29.98
C VAL A 93 -2.75 -1.09 -30.83
N ASP A 94 -2.45 -1.66 -32.00
CA ASP A 94 -3.45 -2.22 -32.91
C ASP A 94 -4.58 -1.22 -33.29
N GLY A 95 -4.27 0.07 -33.36
CA GLY A 95 -5.23 1.13 -33.71
C GLY A 95 -6.09 1.64 -32.56
N GLU A 96 -5.88 1.16 -31.36
CA GLU A 96 -6.54 1.61 -30.13
C GLU A 96 -5.55 2.29 -29.20
N LEU A 97 -6.03 3.26 -28.39
CA LEU A 97 -5.22 3.99 -27.42
C LEU A 97 -5.47 3.47 -26.00
N TYR A 98 -4.40 3.17 -25.31
CA TYR A 98 -4.42 2.63 -23.94
C TYR A 98 -3.68 3.53 -22.96
N ASN A 99 -4.21 3.62 -21.76
CA ASN A 99 -3.55 4.19 -20.60
C ASN A 99 -2.72 3.08 -19.93
N VAL A 100 -1.41 3.28 -19.83
CA VAL A 100 -0.46 2.21 -19.50
C VAL A 100 0.48 2.63 -18.37
N ALA A 101 0.72 1.74 -17.44
CA ALA A 101 1.84 1.78 -16.51
C ALA A 101 2.97 0.89 -17.06
N ALA A 102 4.06 1.51 -17.51
CA ALA A 102 5.22 0.82 -18.04
C ALA A 102 6.21 0.48 -16.93
N ALA A 103 6.55 -0.79 -16.81
CA ALA A 103 7.57 -1.28 -15.88
C ALA A 103 8.94 -1.28 -16.55
N LEU A 104 9.90 -0.58 -15.96
CA LEU A 104 11.25 -0.40 -16.48
C LEU A 104 12.28 -0.97 -15.49
N ASN A 105 13.28 -1.66 -16.02
CA ASN A 105 14.41 -2.14 -15.23
C ASN A 105 15.65 -2.28 -16.13
N ARG A 106 16.77 -1.71 -15.73
CA ARG A 106 18.08 -1.85 -16.38
C ARG A 106 18.05 -1.69 -17.91
N GLY A 107 17.41 -0.62 -18.40
CA GLY A 107 17.36 -0.30 -19.82
C GLY A 107 16.25 -1.04 -20.60
N ASN A 108 15.44 -1.84 -19.95
CA ASN A 108 14.40 -2.63 -20.61
C ASN A 108 13.00 -2.19 -20.19
N ILE A 109 12.06 -2.25 -21.11
CA ILE A 109 10.63 -2.23 -20.85
C ILE A 109 10.23 -3.69 -20.57
N LEU A 110 9.97 -4.01 -19.31
CA LEU A 110 9.66 -5.37 -18.88
C LEU A 110 8.23 -5.76 -19.22
N GLY A 111 7.29 -4.81 -19.09
CA GLY A 111 5.88 -5.05 -19.31
C GLY A 111 5.09 -3.74 -19.28
N LEU A 112 3.90 -3.82 -19.83
CA LEU A 112 2.99 -2.69 -20.04
C LEU A 112 1.64 -3.04 -19.43
N THR A 113 1.42 -2.64 -18.17
CA THR A 113 0.15 -2.87 -17.48
C THR A 113 -0.87 -1.86 -17.98
N THR A 114 -2.01 -2.33 -18.47
CA THR A 114 -3.10 -1.49 -18.98
C THR A 114 -4.11 -1.19 -17.90
N LYS A 115 -4.70 0.02 -17.93
CA LYS A 115 -5.84 0.37 -17.10
C LYS A 115 -7.05 -0.49 -17.46
N THR A 116 -7.68 -1.09 -16.44
CA THR A 116 -8.84 -1.97 -16.60
C THR A 116 -10.15 -1.19 -16.56
N PHE A 117 -10.28 -0.28 -15.59
CA PHE A 117 -11.48 0.52 -15.38
C PHE A 117 -11.22 1.97 -15.78
N LEU A 118 -11.94 2.44 -16.79
CA LEU A 118 -11.84 3.82 -17.27
C LEU A 118 -12.99 4.65 -16.67
N PRO A 119 -12.73 5.65 -15.83
CA PRO A 119 -13.77 6.51 -15.32
C PRO A 119 -14.35 7.37 -16.45
N ASN A 120 -15.67 7.36 -16.56
CA ASN A 120 -16.42 8.14 -17.55
C ASN A 120 -17.72 8.65 -16.94
N TYR A 121 -17.59 9.30 -15.80
CA TYR A 121 -18.67 9.87 -14.98
C TYR A 121 -18.15 11.12 -14.26
N GLY A 122 -19.07 11.99 -13.82
CA GLY A 122 -18.71 13.23 -13.16
C GLY A 122 -17.80 14.08 -14.03
N GLU A 123 -16.62 14.36 -13.52
CA GLU A 123 -15.55 15.15 -14.14
C GLU A 123 -14.63 14.35 -15.07
N PHE A 124 -14.78 13.02 -15.17
CA PHE A 124 -13.90 12.15 -15.94
C PHE A 124 -14.47 11.80 -17.31
N TYR A 125 -13.63 11.80 -18.33
CA TYR A 125 -13.97 11.56 -19.76
C TYR A 125 -13.04 10.56 -20.43
N GLU A 126 -12.43 9.62 -19.72
CA GLU A 126 -11.35 8.78 -20.27
C GLU A 126 -11.80 7.89 -21.43
N MET A 127 -13.04 7.41 -21.45
CA MET A 127 -13.55 6.58 -22.54
C MET A 127 -13.68 7.33 -23.87
N ARG A 128 -13.55 8.66 -23.85
CA ARG A 128 -13.48 9.47 -25.06
C ARG A 128 -12.18 9.20 -25.83
N GLN A 129 -11.07 9.00 -25.14
CA GLN A 129 -9.76 8.84 -25.74
C GLN A 129 -9.24 7.39 -25.64
N PHE A 130 -9.41 6.75 -24.48
CA PHE A 130 -8.81 5.47 -24.16
C PHE A 130 -9.78 4.30 -24.28
N ARG A 131 -9.21 3.10 -24.43
CA ARG A 131 -9.91 1.82 -24.33
C ARG A 131 -9.49 1.08 -23.06
N PRO A 132 -10.41 0.33 -22.41
CA PRO A 132 -10.04 -0.62 -21.38
C PRO A 132 -8.99 -1.60 -21.89
N GLY A 133 -8.09 -2.03 -21.01
CA GLY A 133 -7.15 -3.08 -21.36
C GLY A 133 -7.86 -4.38 -21.80
N PRO A 134 -7.16 -5.30 -22.45
CA PRO A 134 -7.71 -6.61 -22.79
C PRO A 134 -8.07 -7.39 -21.52
N ASP A 135 -9.00 -8.34 -21.61
CA ASP A 135 -9.42 -9.17 -20.47
C ASP A 135 -8.26 -9.99 -19.86
N THR A 136 -7.30 -10.37 -20.70
CA THR A 136 -6.10 -11.11 -20.31
C THR A 136 -4.85 -10.52 -20.95
N ALA A 137 -3.75 -10.59 -20.24
CA ALA A 137 -2.47 -10.12 -20.77
C ALA A 137 -2.00 -10.95 -21.97
N ARG A 138 -1.44 -10.25 -22.97
CA ARG A 138 -0.91 -10.83 -24.21
C ARG A 138 0.48 -10.27 -24.53
N TRP A 139 1.16 -10.88 -25.46
CA TRP A 139 2.42 -10.36 -25.98
C TRP A 139 2.15 -9.45 -27.18
N ILE A 140 2.75 -8.27 -27.17
CA ILE A 140 2.77 -7.36 -28.33
C ILE A 140 4.19 -7.17 -28.85
N THR A 141 4.31 -6.70 -30.07
CA THR A 141 5.62 -6.31 -30.62
C THR A 141 5.72 -4.78 -30.61
N LEU A 142 6.64 -4.24 -29.85
CA LEU A 142 6.92 -2.82 -29.76
C LEU A 142 8.38 -2.58 -30.14
N ASP A 143 8.63 -1.87 -31.23
CA ASP A 143 9.96 -1.60 -31.80
C ASP A 143 10.82 -2.89 -31.94
N GLY A 144 10.21 -3.94 -32.51
CA GLY A 144 10.85 -5.24 -32.75
C GLY A 144 11.03 -6.13 -31.50
N LYS A 145 10.71 -5.64 -30.32
CA LYS A 145 10.78 -6.42 -29.06
C LYS A 145 9.41 -6.95 -28.67
N LYS A 146 9.36 -8.21 -28.23
CA LYS A 146 8.15 -8.79 -27.64
C LYS A 146 8.03 -8.36 -26.18
N ILE A 147 6.92 -7.72 -25.82
CA ILE A 147 6.67 -7.18 -24.49
C ILE A 147 5.28 -7.65 -24.03
N PRO A 148 5.12 -8.11 -22.75
CA PRO A 148 3.81 -8.42 -22.19
C PRO A 148 2.98 -7.14 -22.04
N PHE A 149 1.72 -7.22 -22.45
CA PHE A 149 0.78 -6.11 -22.47
C PHE A 149 -0.58 -6.57 -21.96
N GLY A 150 -1.15 -5.88 -21.00
CA GLY A 150 -2.47 -6.17 -20.44
C GLY A 150 -2.52 -5.99 -18.92
N PRO A 151 -3.64 -6.33 -18.28
CA PRO A 151 -3.77 -6.18 -16.85
C PRO A 151 -2.95 -7.23 -16.08
N GLN A 152 -2.70 -6.97 -14.79
CA GLN A 152 -2.26 -7.97 -13.82
C GLN A 152 -0.97 -8.70 -14.19
N LEU A 153 0.04 -7.99 -14.67
CA LEU A 153 1.38 -8.53 -14.86
C LEU A 153 2.09 -8.66 -13.50
N LEU A 154 2.85 -9.73 -13.31
CA LEU A 154 3.65 -9.97 -12.09
C LEU A 154 5.14 -9.82 -12.39
N PHE A 155 5.77 -8.83 -11.76
CA PHE A 155 7.21 -8.61 -11.85
C PHE A 155 7.88 -9.25 -10.64
N VAL A 156 8.74 -10.24 -10.89
CA VAL A 156 9.35 -11.11 -9.85
C VAL A 156 10.84 -10.82 -9.75
N ALA A 157 11.31 -10.41 -8.58
CA ALA A 157 12.73 -10.20 -8.37
C ALA A 157 13.48 -11.52 -8.36
N GLU A 158 14.50 -11.68 -9.24
CA GLU A 158 15.26 -12.92 -9.33
C GLU A 158 16.09 -13.23 -8.08
N GLN A 159 16.60 -12.17 -7.42
CA GLN A 159 17.46 -12.28 -6.26
C GLN A 159 16.70 -12.24 -4.92
N MET A 160 15.38 -12.02 -4.96
CA MET A 160 14.52 -11.95 -3.79
C MET A 160 13.10 -12.38 -4.16
N GLU A 161 12.83 -13.67 -4.11
CA GLU A 161 11.55 -14.28 -4.54
C GLU A 161 10.33 -13.77 -3.76
N GLU A 162 10.54 -13.20 -2.56
CA GLU A 162 9.50 -12.57 -1.77
C GLU A 162 9.04 -11.22 -2.35
N LEU A 163 9.83 -10.59 -3.21
CA LEU A 163 9.46 -9.35 -3.87
C LEU A 163 8.80 -9.65 -5.21
N VAL A 164 7.49 -9.64 -5.20
CA VAL A 164 6.64 -9.74 -6.40
C VAL A 164 5.79 -8.49 -6.50
N VAL A 165 5.96 -7.72 -7.56
CA VAL A 165 5.29 -6.44 -7.78
C VAL A 165 4.23 -6.58 -8.87
N SER A 166 3.08 -5.95 -8.69
CA SER A 166 2.06 -5.81 -9.75
C SER A 166 1.57 -4.37 -9.79
N ALA A 167 1.19 -3.91 -10.97
CA ALA A 167 0.67 -2.56 -11.17
C ALA A 167 -0.83 -2.57 -11.44
N GLU A 168 -1.49 -1.51 -10.98
CA GLU A 168 -2.84 -1.10 -11.39
C GLU A 168 -2.85 0.42 -11.56
N ILE A 169 -3.88 1.00 -12.18
CA ILE A 169 -3.89 2.41 -12.55
C ILE A 169 -5.13 3.11 -12.01
N CYS A 170 -4.92 4.09 -11.14
CA CYS A 170 -5.90 5.04 -10.63
C CYS A 170 -7.25 4.40 -10.27
N GLU A 171 -8.25 4.51 -11.16
CA GLU A 171 -9.62 4.00 -10.99
C GLU A 171 -9.69 2.51 -10.66
N ASP A 172 -8.69 1.75 -11.06
CA ASP A 172 -8.65 0.31 -10.79
C ASP A 172 -8.84 -0.01 -9.30
N VAL A 173 -8.22 0.76 -8.39
CA VAL A 173 -8.37 0.56 -6.94
C VAL A 173 -9.74 0.98 -6.39
N TRP A 174 -10.45 1.87 -7.09
CA TRP A 174 -11.78 2.34 -6.68
C TRP A 174 -12.88 1.37 -7.08
N SER A 175 -12.59 0.45 -7.98
CA SER A 175 -13.54 -0.57 -8.45
C SER A 175 -13.91 -1.56 -7.35
N PRO A 176 -15.09 -2.21 -7.41
CA PRO A 176 -15.51 -3.21 -6.42
C PRO A 176 -14.55 -4.40 -6.32
N ILE A 177 -13.90 -4.79 -7.43
CA ILE A 177 -12.92 -5.87 -7.49
C ILE A 177 -11.68 -5.33 -8.23
N PRO A 178 -10.74 -4.70 -7.50
CA PRO A 178 -9.51 -4.19 -8.09
C PRO A 178 -8.65 -5.29 -8.72
N PRO A 179 -7.94 -5.02 -9.83
CA PRO A 179 -7.00 -5.96 -10.44
C PRO A 179 -5.95 -6.50 -9.47
N SER A 180 -5.52 -5.67 -8.51
CA SER A 180 -4.60 -6.07 -7.43
C SER A 180 -5.09 -7.25 -6.61
N THR A 181 -6.41 -7.51 -6.57
CA THR A 181 -6.98 -8.64 -5.82
C THR A 181 -6.50 -9.97 -6.38
N LEU A 182 -6.58 -10.18 -7.69
CA LEU A 182 -6.07 -11.38 -8.32
C LEU A 182 -4.55 -11.44 -8.29
N ALA A 183 -3.88 -10.31 -8.54
CA ALA A 183 -2.43 -10.23 -8.49
C ALA A 183 -1.87 -10.67 -7.12
N ALA A 184 -2.48 -10.21 -6.01
CA ALA A 184 -2.08 -10.61 -4.66
C ALA A 184 -2.35 -12.10 -4.39
N ARG A 185 -3.46 -12.66 -4.87
CA ARG A 185 -3.79 -14.08 -4.76
C ARG A 185 -2.83 -14.95 -5.57
N GLU A 186 -2.27 -14.44 -6.66
CA GLU A 186 -1.21 -15.10 -7.44
C GLU A 186 0.21 -14.79 -6.95
N GLY A 187 0.35 -14.04 -5.85
CA GLY A 187 1.61 -13.90 -5.12
C GLY A 187 2.23 -12.51 -5.10
N ALA A 188 1.59 -11.47 -5.69
CA ALA A 188 2.11 -10.12 -5.56
C ALA A 188 2.15 -9.70 -4.08
N THR A 189 3.31 -9.26 -3.61
CA THR A 189 3.53 -8.76 -2.23
C THR A 189 3.54 -7.23 -2.18
N VAL A 190 3.77 -6.59 -3.32
CA VAL A 190 3.73 -5.14 -3.47
C VAL A 190 2.82 -4.79 -4.65
N ILE A 191 1.90 -3.89 -4.42
CA ILE A 191 1.06 -3.30 -5.46
C ILE A 191 1.52 -1.86 -5.68
N VAL A 192 1.64 -1.46 -6.92
CA VAL A 192 1.92 -0.08 -7.32
C VAL A 192 0.72 0.49 -8.07
N ASN A 193 0.40 1.75 -7.84
CA ASN A 193 -0.68 2.46 -8.52
C ASN A 193 -0.16 3.79 -9.06
N CYS A 194 -0.10 3.87 -10.39
CA CYS A 194 0.11 5.13 -11.10
C CYS A 194 -1.24 5.85 -11.17
N SER A 195 -1.37 7.00 -10.52
CA SER A 195 -2.66 7.66 -10.36
C SER A 195 -2.67 9.13 -10.81
N ALA A 196 -3.84 9.57 -11.25
CA ALA A 196 -4.19 10.97 -11.45
C ALA A 196 -5.57 11.21 -10.84
N SER A 197 -5.62 11.17 -9.53
CA SER A 197 -6.84 11.40 -8.75
C SER A 197 -6.90 12.87 -8.30
N ASP A 198 -7.96 13.53 -8.72
CA ASP A 198 -8.24 14.93 -8.37
C ASP A 198 -8.55 15.13 -6.89
N GLU A 199 -8.61 16.38 -6.47
CA GLU A 199 -8.95 16.77 -5.11
C GLU A 199 -10.38 17.34 -5.05
N THR A 200 -11.20 16.70 -4.21
CA THR A 200 -12.49 17.20 -3.76
C THR A 200 -12.54 17.21 -2.23
N ILE A 201 -13.51 17.92 -1.63
CA ILE A 201 -13.62 18.01 -0.17
C ILE A 201 -13.86 16.61 0.42
N GLY A 202 -12.98 16.17 1.31
CA GLY A 202 -13.04 14.87 1.98
C GLY A 202 -12.42 13.71 1.21
N LYS A 203 -12.10 13.85 -0.09
CA LYS A 203 -11.57 12.76 -0.93
C LYS A 203 -10.20 12.28 -0.47
N ALA A 204 -9.35 13.16 0.07
CA ALA A 204 -8.03 12.77 0.57
C ALA A 204 -8.11 11.74 1.71
N ALA A 205 -8.97 11.97 2.70
CA ALA A 205 -9.17 11.02 3.79
C ALA A 205 -9.78 9.69 3.31
N TYR A 206 -10.71 9.75 2.36
CA TYR A 206 -11.28 8.56 1.75
C TYR A 206 -10.22 7.77 0.95
N ARG A 207 -9.39 8.45 0.16
CA ARG A 207 -8.26 7.86 -0.58
C ARG A 207 -7.29 7.14 0.36
N GLU A 208 -6.90 7.78 1.45
CA GLU A 208 -6.01 7.16 2.46
C GLU A 208 -6.64 5.91 3.06
N SER A 209 -7.91 5.98 3.50
CA SER A 209 -8.66 4.83 4.02
C SER A 209 -8.80 3.70 2.99
N LEU A 210 -8.99 4.03 1.70
CA LEU A 210 -9.09 3.06 0.62
C LEU A 210 -7.76 2.31 0.42
N ILE A 211 -6.64 3.03 0.37
CA ILE A 211 -5.30 2.46 0.19
C ILE A 211 -4.91 1.61 1.41
N GLU A 212 -5.16 2.11 2.63
CA GLU A 212 -4.97 1.32 3.85
C GLU A 212 -5.82 0.05 3.82
N GLY A 213 -7.11 0.17 3.54
CA GLY A 213 -8.05 -0.95 3.48
C GLY A 213 -7.67 -1.99 2.42
N GLN A 214 -7.21 -1.55 1.24
CA GLN A 214 -6.76 -2.46 0.19
C GLN A 214 -5.46 -3.16 0.58
N SER A 215 -4.48 -2.44 1.15
CA SER A 215 -3.23 -3.04 1.63
C SER A 215 -3.47 -4.06 2.76
N ALA A 216 -4.43 -3.79 3.67
CA ALA A 216 -4.84 -4.70 4.73
C ALA A 216 -5.51 -5.97 4.18
N ARG A 217 -6.48 -5.81 3.28
CA ARG A 217 -7.23 -6.93 2.69
C ARG A 217 -6.31 -7.87 1.93
N LEU A 218 -5.33 -7.33 1.20
CA LEU A 218 -4.40 -8.09 0.39
C LEU A 218 -3.12 -8.49 1.15
N ILE A 219 -2.95 -8.04 2.38
CA ILE A 219 -1.73 -8.23 3.19
C ILE A 219 -0.50 -7.92 2.31
N CYS A 220 -0.42 -6.70 1.81
CA CYS A 220 0.60 -6.26 0.87
C CYS A 220 1.15 -4.88 1.22
N GLY A 221 2.30 -4.53 0.62
CA GLY A 221 2.71 -3.15 0.47
C GLY A 221 1.93 -2.51 -0.68
N TYR A 222 1.51 -1.27 -0.52
CA TYR A 222 0.81 -0.51 -1.55
C TYR A 222 1.47 0.84 -1.75
N ILE A 223 1.92 1.12 -2.99
CA ILE A 223 2.61 2.35 -3.35
C ILE A 223 1.72 3.11 -4.34
N TYR A 224 1.23 4.25 -3.93
CA TYR A 224 0.32 5.09 -4.69
C TYR A 224 1.01 6.42 -5.03
N ALA A 225 1.24 6.69 -6.32
CA ALA A 225 1.81 7.94 -6.80
C ALA A 225 0.76 8.74 -7.56
N ASN A 226 0.51 9.96 -7.13
CA ASN A 226 -0.58 10.79 -7.65
C ASN A 226 -0.05 12.00 -8.45
N ALA A 227 -0.78 12.37 -9.51
CA ALA A 227 -0.55 13.61 -10.26
C ALA A 227 -0.67 14.84 -9.36
N GLY A 228 0.15 15.84 -9.61
CA GLY A 228 0.24 17.06 -8.82
C GLY A 228 0.12 18.32 -9.65
N GLU A 229 0.80 19.36 -9.19
CA GLU A 229 0.88 20.65 -9.90
C GLU A 229 1.52 20.46 -11.27
N GLY A 230 0.99 21.14 -12.28
CA GLY A 230 1.41 21.04 -13.68
C GLY A 230 0.34 20.49 -14.59
N GLU A 231 -0.64 19.78 -14.05
CA GLU A 231 -1.86 19.40 -14.79
C GLU A 231 -2.77 20.61 -15.05
N SER A 232 -3.60 20.53 -16.10
CA SER A 232 -4.61 21.56 -16.36
C SER A 232 -5.68 21.59 -15.27
N THR A 233 -6.15 22.78 -14.93
CA THR A 233 -7.19 23.00 -13.93
C THR A 233 -8.52 23.39 -14.53
N THR A 234 -8.85 22.94 -15.73
CA THR A 234 -10.12 23.26 -16.40
C THR A 234 -11.31 22.78 -15.56
N ASP A 235 -11.35 21.49 -15.22
CA ASP A 235 -12.41 20.86 -14.42
C ASP A 235 -11.88 20.25 -13.11
N LEU A 236 -10.58 19.98 -13.01
CA LEU A 236 -9.94 19.17 -11.99
C LEU A 236 -8.79 19.95 -11.33
N VAL A 237 -8.51 19.63 -10.06
CA VAL A 237 -7.30 20.10 -9.36
C VAL A 237 -6.60 18.87 -8.78
N PHE A 238 -5.32 18.73 -9.04
CA PHE A 238 -4.52 17.60 -8.57
C PHE A 238 -3.63 18.00 -7.40
N GLY A 239 -3.56 17.14 -6.41
CA GLY A 239 -2.91 17.45 -5.14
C GLY A 239 -1.55 16.81 -4.92
N GLY A 240 -1.06 15.93 -5.79
CA GLY A 240 0.21 15.22 -5.57
C GLY A 240 0.20 14.33 -4.32
N HIS A 241 -0.99 13.87 -3.88
CA HIS A 241 -1.13 13.09 -2.65
C HIS A 241 -0.62 11.65 -2.83
N ASN A 242 0.67 11.46 -2.61
CA ASN A 242 1.34 10.16 -2.62
C ASN A 242 1.13 9.43 -1.30
N ILE A 243 0.94 8.10 -1.35
CA ILE A 243 0.71 7.28 -0.15
C ILE A 243 1.50 5.96 -0.29
N ILE A 244 2.21 5.56 0.76
CA ILE A 244 2.78 4.22 0.87
C ILE A 244 2.21 3.56 2.11
N ALA A 245 1.52 2.45 1.92
CA ALA A 245 0.89 1.69 3.00
C ALA A 245 1.41 0.24 3.04
N GLU A 246 1.36 -0.37 4.22
CA GLU A 246 1.72 -1.77 4.45
C GLU A 246 0.70 -2.41 5.39
N ASN A 247 0.00 -3.43 4.92
CA ASN A 247 -0.92 -4.24 5.73
C ASN A 247 -1.84 -3.40 6.65
N GLY A 248 -2.50 -2.40 6.06
CA GLY A 248 -3.48 -1.55 6.74
C GLY A 248 -2.91 -0.38 7.54
N THR A 249 -1.64 -0.05 7.32
CA THR A 249 -1.02 1.09 7.98
C THR A 249 -0.34 1.98 6.96
N THR A 250 -0.66 3.26 6.93
CA THR A 250 0.08 4.26 6.16
C THR A 250 1.46 4.44 6.79
N LEU A 251 2.50 4.17 6.01
CA LEU A 251 3.91 4.32 6.41
C LEU A 251 4.46 5.70 6.06
N ALA A 252 4.05 6.23 4.91
CA ALA A 252 4.40 7.57 4.44
C ALA A 252 3.26 8.16 3.61
N SER A 253 3.06 9.46 3.74
CA SER A 253 2.08 10.24 2.98
C SER A 253 2.67 11.62 2.69
N SER A 254 2.51 12.13 1.46
CA SER A 254 2.98 13.47 1.10
C SER A 254 2.03 14.55 1.59
N ASN A 255 2.53 15.77 1.64
CA ASN A 255 1.64 16.94 1.73
C ASN A 255 0.83 17.06 0.44
N ARG A 256 -0.40 17.54 0.57
CA ARG A 256 -1.21 17.86 -0.62
C ARG A 256 -0.81 19.21 -1.19
N PHE A 257 -1.02 19.35 -2.50
CA PHE A 257 -0.71 20.56 -3.28
C PHE A 257 0.79 20.89 -3.31
N SER A 258 1.59 19.81 -3.39
CA SER A 258 3.03 19.86 -3.58
C SER A 258 3.48 18.69 -4.44
N ASN A 259 4.54 18.92 -5.23
CA ASN A 259 5.19 17.86 -5.98
C ASN A 259 6.35 17.32 -5.13
N GLU A 260 6.14 16.20 -4.48
CA GLU A 260 7.09 15.60 -3.52
C GLU A 260 7.41 14.15 -3.89
N VAL A 261 8.53 13.70 -3.37
CA VAL A 261 8.87 12.27 -3.28
C VAL A 261 8.75 11.83 -1.83
N ILE A 262 8.04 10.74 -1.60
CA ILE A 262 8.00 10.09 -0.30
C ILE A 262 8.73 8.74 -0.36
N TYR A 263 9.35 8.37 0.76
CA TYR A 263 10.12 7.15 0.90
C TYR A 263 9.72 6.39 2.16
N THR A 264 9.74 5.07 2.09
CA THR A 264 9.72 4.19 3.25
C THR A 264 10.17 2.78 2.87
N GLU A 265 10.36 1.91 3.85
CA GLU A 265 10.74 0.52 3.62
C GLU A 265 9.53 -0.40 3.87
N ILE A 266 9.22 -1.27 2.88
CA ILE A 266 8.18 -2.30 2.97
C ILE A 266 8.82 -3.62 3.40
N ASP A 267 8.26 -4.26 4.44
CA ASP A 267 8.75 -5.55 4.93
C ASP A 267 8.03 -6.72 4.25
N VAL A 268 8.52 -7.13 3.08
CA VAL A 268 7.89 -8.20 2.29
C VAL A 268 7.97 -9.58 2.96
N LYS A 269 8.98 -9.84 3.79
CA LYS A 269 9.05 -11.11 4.55
C LYS A 269 7.98 -11.18 5.62
N ARG A 270 7.72 -10.08 6.31
CA ARG A 270 6.63 -9.98 7.28
C ARG A 270 5.27 -10.17 6.59
N LEU A 271 5.05 -9.54 5.44
CA LEU A 271 3.81 -9.70 4.67
C LEU A 271 3.53 -11.17 4.35
N LEU A 272 4.53 -11.91 3.85
CA LEU A 272 4.38 -13.34 3.59
C LEU A 272 4.17 -14.16 4.87
N SER A 273 4.79 -13.76 5.98
CA SER A 273 4.56 -14.40 7.27
C SER A 273 3.11 -14.22 7.75
N GLU A 274 2.56 -13.01 7.60
CA GLU A 274 1.16 -12.73 7.95
C GLU A 274 0.18 -13.48 7.04
N ARG A 275 0.45 -13.56 5.73
CA ARG A 275 -0.35 -14.39 4.81
C ARG A 275 -0.37 -15.86 5.21
N ARG A 276 0.77 -16.44 5.63
CA ARG A 276 0.84 -17.83 6.09
C ARG A 276 0.03 -18.10 7.35
N LYS A 277 -0.10 -17.11 8.24
CA LYS A 277 -0.92 -17.20 9.46
C LYS A 277 -2.41 -17.06 9.17
N ASN A 278 -2.76 -16.36 8.11
CA ASN A 278 -4.15 -16.09 7.74
C ASN A 278 -4.70 -17.20 6.85
N THR A 279 -5.44 -18.14 7.46
CA THR A 279 -6.01 -19.31 6.77
C THR A 279 -7.09 -18.97 5.75
N THR A 280 -7.63 -17.74 5.76
CA THR A 280 -8.63 -17.26 4.80
C THR A 280 -8.00 -16.53 3.61
N PHE A 281 -6.70 -16.24 3.66
CA PHE A 281 -5.97 -15.71 2.52
C PHE A 281 -5.70 -16.86 1.53
N GLN A 282 -6.61 -17.03 0.58
CA GLN A 282 -6.49 -18.10 -0.41
C GLN A 282 -5.64 -17.64 -1.59
N THR A 283 -4.53 -18.32 -1.81
CA THR A 283 -3.73 -18.18 -3.04
C THR A 283 -4.39 -18.94 -4.19
N GLU A 284 -4.25 -18.43 -5.41
CA GLU A 284 -4.70 -19.16 -6.60
C GLU A 284 -3.87 -20.44 -6.79
N LYS A 285 -4.56 -21.54 -7.08
CA LYS A 285 -3.92 -22.84 -7.34
C LYS A 285 -3.33 -22.91 -8.75
N GLU A 286 -4.03 -22.33 -9.71
CA GLU A 286 -3.60 -22.21 -11.09
C GLU A 286 -3.02 -20.80 -11.29
N ARG A 287 -1.76 -20.74 -11.68
CA ARG A 287 -1.09 -19.48 -12.00
C ARG A 287 -1.40 -19.12 -13.44
N THR A 288 -2.20 -18.09 -13.62
CA THR A 288 -2.69 -17.63 -14.94
C THR A 288 -1.98 -16.35 -15.41
N LEU A 289 -1.42 -15.59 -14.48
CA LEU A 289 -0.78 -14.31 -14.77
C LEU A 289 0.63 -14.49 -15.33
N ILE A 290 1.00 -13.62 -16.27
CA ILE A 290 2.36 -13.59 -16.84
C ILE A 290 3.33 -13.13 -15.76
N ARG A 291 4.36 -13.93 -15.51
CA ARG A 291 5.44 -13.65 -14.56
C ARG A 291 6.68 -13.21 -15.31
N ILE A 292 7.17 -12.04 -14.97
CA ILE A 292 8.27 -11.36 -15.66
C ILE A 292 9.41 -11.19 -14.66
N PRO A 293 10.56 -11.82 -14.89
CA PRO A 293 11.72 -11.68 -14.01
C PRO A 293 12.31 -10.27 -14.15
N PHE A 294 12.86 -9.73 -13.05
CA PHE A 294 13.68 -8.55 -13.07
C PHE A 294 14.87 -8.66 -12.11
N GLU A 295 15.94 -7.99 -12.44
CA GLU A 295 17.17 -7.99 -11.66
C GLU A 295 17.21 -6.83 -10.69
N ILE A 296 17.66 -7.10 -9.46
CA ILE A 296 17.87 -6.10 -8.42
C ILE A 296 18.94 -6.56 -7.44
N HIS A 297 19.82 -5.68 -7.01
CA HIS A 297 20.82 -6.02 -6.01
C HIS A 297 20.20 -6.07 -4.61
N VAL A 298 20.41 -7.22 -3.94
CA VAL A 298 19.98 -7.43 -2.56
C VAL A 298 21.12 -6.98 -1.63
N GLU A 299 21.03 -5.78 -1.14
CA GLU A 299 21.97 -5.16 -0.21
C GLU A 299 21.32 -4.84 1.13
N GLU A 300 22.09 -4.40 2.10
CA GLU A 300 21.58 -3.89 3.35
C GLU A 300 20.78 -2.60 3.10
N THR A 301 19.57 -2.51 3.69
CA THR A 301 18.72 -1.33 3.57
C THR A 301 18.83 -0.49 4.82
N GLU A 302 19.21 0.77 4.68
CA GLU A 302 19.13 1.74 5.77
C GLU A 302 17.66 2.02 6.04
N LEU A 303 17.21 1.72 7.28
CA LEU A 303 15.83 1.88 7.68
C LEU A 303 15.58 3.30 8.16
N THR A 304 14.63 3.98 7.52
CA THR A 304 14.14 5.30 7.92
C THR A 304 12.82 5.24 8.66
N ARG A 305 12.08 4.14 8.51
CA ARG A 305 10.80 3.93 9.22
C ARG A 305 11.02 3.76 10.73
N ARG A 306 10.08 4.28 11.49
CA ARG A 306 10.13 4.19 12.95
C ARG A 306 9.41 2.95 13.45
N PHE A 307 10.06 2.24 14.37
CA PHE A 307 9.48 1.13 15.12
C PHE A 307 9.15 1.59 16.53
N ALA A 308 7.92 1.31 16.98
CA ALA A 308 7.53 1.65 18.34
C ALA A 308 8.34 0.82 19.34
N SER A 309 9.06 1.47 20.26
CA SER A 309 9.80 0.78 21.34
C SER A 309 8.88 0.04 22.30
N ARG A 310 7.60 0.41 22.33
CA ARG A 310 6.55 -0.22 23.12
C ARG A 310 5.36 -0.54 22.21
N PRO A 311 5.44 -1.61 21.39
CA PRO A 311 4.46 -1.87 20.35
C PRO A 311 3.04 -2.15 20.86
N PHE A 312 2.90 -2.55 22.14
CA PHE A 312 1.61 -2.85 22.75
C PHE A 312 0.99 -1.67 23.51
N VAL A 313 1.72 -0.57 23.67
CA VAL A 313 1.28 0.58 24.47
C VAL A 313 1.22 1.83 23.60
N PRO A 314 0.03 2.35 23.28
CA PRO A 314 -0.09 3.60 22.51
C PRO A 314 0.65 4.77 23.19
N SER A 315 1.32 5.58 22.42
CA SER A 315 2.03 6.77 22.90
C SER A 315 1.05 7.91 23.27
N VAL A 316 -0.06 7.99 22.57
CA VAL A 316 -1.10 9.01 22.80
C VAL A 316 -1.97 8.58 23.98
N MET A 317 -2.09 9.45 24.98
CA MET A 317 -2.81 9.14 26.23
C MET A 317 -4.29 8.79 25.99
N ALA A 318 -4.98 9.53 25.13
CA ALA A 318 -6.40 9.28 24.82
C ALA A 318 -6.59 7.87 24.20
N GLU A 319 -5.76 7.51 23.25
CA GLU A 319 -5.79 6.18 22.62
C GLU A 319 -5.44 5.07 23.62
N ARG A 320 -4.43 5.31 24.46
CA ARG A 320 -4.05 4.37 25.52
C ARG A 320 -5.18 4.13 26.50
N ASN A 321 -5.87 5.20 26.94
CA ASN A 321 -6.99 5.08 27.87
C ASN A 321 -8.15 4.30 27.25
N LEU A 322 -8.49 4.59 25.98
CA LEU A 322 -9.51 3.85 25.25
C LEU A 322 -9.16 2.37 25.17
N ARG A 323 -7.91 2.04 24.80
CA ARG A 323 -7.43 0.65 24.72
C ARG A 323 -7.44 -0.07 26.07
N CYS A 324 -7.02 0.61 27.15
CA CYS A 324 -7.07 0.02 28.49
C CYS A 324 -8.51 -0.28 28.91
N GLU A 325 -9.45 0.65 28.67
CA GLU A 325 -10.87 0.44 28.98
C GLU A 325 -11.46 -0.71 28.15
N GLU A 326 -11.11 -0.82 26.90
CA GLU A 326 -11.51 -1.91 26.01
C GLU A 326 -10.98 -3.26 26.51
N ILE A 327 -9.71 -3.35 26.87
CA ILE A 327 -9.08 -4.57 27.43
C ILE A 327 -9.80 -5.02 28.69
N LEU A 328 -10.03 -4.10 29.64
CA LEU A 328 -10.75 -4.42 30.87
C LEU A 328 -12.19 -4.85 30.60
N THR A 329 -12.86 -4.19 29.68
CA THR A 329 -14.25 -4.51 29.35
C THR A 329 -14.38 -5.88 28.71
N ILE A 330 -13.51 -6.23 27.76
CA ILE A 330 -13.51 -7.56 27.10
C ILE A 330 -13.36 -8.67 28.14
N GLN A 331 -12.38 -8.53 29.03
CA GLN A 331 -12.15 -9.52 30.10
C GLN A 331 -13.32 -9.60 31.10
N ALA A 332 -13.83 -8.44 31.54
CA ALA A 332 -14.96 -8.38 32.46
C ALA A 332 -16.23 -8.99 31.86
N MET A 333 -16.53 -8.76 30.58
CA MET A 333 -17.69 -9.36 29.91
C MET A 333 -17.55 -10.88 29.75
N GLY A 334 -16.35 -11.39 29.52
CA GLY A 334 -16.05 -12.83 29.55
C GLY A 334 -16.34 -13.44 30.90
N LEU A 335 -15.80 -12.84 31.98
CA LEU A 335 -16.04 -13.29 33.35
C LEU A 335 -17.51 -13.15 33.76
N LYS A 336 -18.15 -12.02 33.46
CA LYS A 336 -19.59 -11.79 33.67
C LYS A 336 -20.43 -12.95 33.17
N LYS A 337 -20.18 -13.37 31.89
CA LYS A 337 -20.93 -14.47 31.29
C LYS A 337 -20.75 -15.78 32.07
N ARG A 338 -19.55 -16.08 32.54
CA ARG A 338 -19.26 -17.30 33.31
C ARG A 338 -19.93 -17.28 34.67
N LEU A 339 -19.83 -16.16 35.40
CA LEU A 339 -20.47 -15.99 36.70
C LEU A 339 -22.00 -16.14 36.60
N ALA A 340 -22.61 -15.47 35.64
CA ALA A 340 -24.06 -15.57 35.41
C ALA A 340 -24.49 -17.00 35.04
N HIS A 341 -23.76 -17.68 34.16
CA HIS A 341 -24.07 -19.05 33.76
C HIS A 341 -23.95 -20.06 34.91
N ALA A 342 -22.92 -19.89 35.74
CA ALA A 342 -22.69 -20.76 36.90
C ALA A 342 -23.58 -20.40 38.12
N HIS A 343 -24.39 -19.35 38.02
CA HIS A 343 -25.15 -18.78 39.13
C HIS A 343 -24.27 -18.49 40.35
N ALA A 344 -22.98 -18.13 40.09
CA ALA A 344 -22.00 -17.84 41.12
C ALA A 344 -22.37 -16.57 41.89
N LYS A 345 -22.27 -16.61 43.19
CA LYS A 345 -22.54 -15.46 44.06
C LYS A 345 -21.28 -14.81 44.61
N SER A 346 -20.13 -15.45 44.41
CA SER A 346 -18.84 -14.98 44.84
C SER A 346 -17.74 -15.36 43.84
N ALA A 347 -16.64 -14.62 43.89
CA ALA A 347 -15.41 -14.92 43.19
C ALA A 347 -14.24 -14.88 44.18
N VAL A 348 -13.36 -15.87 44.11
CA VAL A 348 -12.17 -15.93 44.97
C VAL A 348 -10.94 -15.66 44.08
N VAL A 349 -10.13 -14.68 44.48
CA VAL A 349 -8.91 -14.27 43.75
C VAL A 349 -7.71 -14.36 44.66
N GLY A 350 -6.73 -15.18 44.31
CA GLY A 350 -5.43 -15.21 44.99
C GLY A 350 -4.61 -13.97 44.65
N ILE A 351 -4.28 -13.16 45.65
CA ILE A 351 -3.53 -11.92 45.48
C ILE A 351 -2.08 -12.15 45.91
N SER A 352 -1.18 -12.09 44.93
CA SER A 352 0.27 -12.22 45.12
C SER A 352 1.00 -10.88 45.27
N GLY A 353 0.29 -9.75 45.11
CA GLY A 353 0.88 -8.41 45.03
C GLY A 353 1.46 -8.08 43.62
N GLY A 354 1.37 -9.00 42.68
CA GLY A 354 1.79 -8.80 41.28
C GLY A 354 0.69 -8.20 40.40
N LEU A 355 1.08 -7.72 39.20
CA LEU A 355 0.18 -7.08 38.25
C LEU A 355 -0.95 -8.00 37.79
N ASP A 356 -0.68 -9.30 37.59
CA ASP A 356 -1.66 -10.26 37.06
C ASP A 356 -2.83 -10.45 38.06
N SER A 357 -2.52 -10.65 39.35
CA SER A 357 -3.54 -10.79 40.37
C SER A 357 -4.32 -9.49 40.61
N THR A 358 -3.64 -8.34 40.51
CA THR A 358 -4.30 -7.03 40.60
C THR A 358 -5.25 -6.83 39.42
N LEU A 359 -4.83 -7.18 38.21
CA LEU A 359 -5.70 -7.13 37.01
C LEU A 359 -6.91 -8.06 37.18
N ALA A 360 -6.70 -9.29 37.66
CA ALA A 360 -7.79 -10.23 37.88
C ALA A 360 -8.82 -9.68 38.91
N LEU A 361 -8.36 -8.97 39.94
CA LEU A 361 -9.24 -8.31 40.90
C LEU A 361 -10.05 -7.18 40.27
N LEU A 362 -9.41 -6.32 39.48
CA LEU A 362 -10.09 -5.23 38.76
C LEU A 362 -11.13 -5.75 37.76
N VAL A 363 -10.79 -6.81 37.01
CA VAL A 363 -11.71 -7.49 36.09
C VAL A 363 -12.90 -8.08 36.83
N SER A 364 -12.65 -8.70 38.03
CA SER A 364 -13.72 -9.24 38.85
C SER A 364 -14.66 -8.15 39.35
N ALA A 365 -14.10 -7.02 39.85
CA ALA A 365 -14.91 -5.88 40.30
C ALA A 365 -15.79 -5.34 39.18
N LYS A 366 -15.24 -5.13 37.98
CA LYS A 366 -15.97 -4.65 36.78
C LYS A 366 -17.05 -5.65 36.33
N ALA A 367 -16.80 -6.95 36.41
CA ALA A 367 -17.77 -8.00 36.09
C ALA A 367 -18.95 -8.04 37.09
N PHE A 368 -18.66 -7.88 38.38
CA PHE A 368 -19.66 -7.78 39.46
C PHE A 368 -20.54 -6.55 39.28
N ASP A 369 -19.95 -5.38 39.03
CA ASP A 369 -20.71 -4.15 38.74
C ASP A 369 -21.66 -4.35 37.56
N ALA A 370 -21.15 -4.98 36.45
CA ALA A 370 -21.92 -5.25 35.27
C ALA A 370 -23.05 -6.29 35.45
N LEU A 371 -23.01 -7.07 36.55
CA LEU A 371 -24.05 -8.00 37.00
C LEU A 371 -25.01 -7.39 38.02
N GLY A 372 -24.73 -6.19 38.55
CA GLY A 372 -25.44 -5.62 39.66
C GLY A 372 -25.21 -6.39 40.97
N MET A 373 -24.08 -7.09 41.10
CA MET A 373 -23.70 -7.85 42.28
C MET A 373 -22.89 -6.96 43.24
N ASP A 374 -23.04 -7.19 44.52
CA ASP A 374 -22.25 -6.51 45.56
C ASP A 374 -20.76 -6.97 45.47
N ARG A 375 -19.85 -6.02 45.45
CA ARG A 375 -18.39 -6.27 45.39
C ARG A 375 -17.90 -7.02 46.63
N SER A 376 -18.64 -7.03 47.75
CA SER A 376 -18.34 -7.86 48.96
C SER A 376 -18.33 -9.37 48.64
N GLY A 377 -18.94 -9.78 47.54
CA GLY A 377 -18.83 -11.15 47.03
C GLY A 377 -17.47 -11.49 46.41
N ILE A 378 -16.56 -10.52 46.27
CA ILE A 378 -15.20 -10.76 45.76
C ILE A 378 -14.28 -10.99 46.99
N VAL A 379 -13.77 -12.20 47.11
CA VAL A 379 -12.87 -12.60 48.21
C VAL A 379 -11.44 -12.58 47.69
N ALA A 380 -10.67 -11.58 48.09
CA ALA A 380 -9.25 -11.48 47.82
C ALA A 380 -8.43 -12.21 48.88
N VAL A 381 -7.69 -13.24 48.51
CA VAL A 381 -6.93 -14.08 49.42
C VAL A 381 -5.44 -13.87 49.20
N THR A 382 -4.74 -13.44 50.26
CA THR A 382 -3.27 -13.40 50.25
C THR A 382 -2.74 -14.59 51.05
N MET A 383 -1.72 -15.25 50.51
CA MET A 383 -1.10 -16.44 51.09
C MET A 383 0.41 -16.22 51.22
N PRO A 384 0.86 -15.45 52.22
CA PRO A 384 2.29 -15.23 52.43
C PRO A 384 3.00 -16.54 52.79
N CYS A 385 4.16 -16.78 52.22
CA CYS A 385 5.01 -17.92 52.49
C CYS A 385 6.47 -17.48 52.64
N PHE A 386 7.37 -18.42 52.94
CA PHE A 386 8.79 -18.14 53.20
C PHE A 386 9.54 -17.37 52.12
N GLY A 387 9.03 -17.34 50.89
CA GLY A 387 9.59 -16.58 49.75
C GLY A 387 8.92 -15.24 49.49
N THR A 388 7.93 -14.84 50.31
CA THR A 388 7.21 -13.57 50.11
C THR A 388 8.09 -12.42 50.61
N THR A 389 8.39 -11.47 49.73
CA THR A 389 9.16 -10.26 50.07
C THR A 389 8.27 -9.21 50.72
N ASP A 390 8.85 -8.33 51.57
CA ASP A 390 8.11 -7.24 52.24
C ASP A 390 7.34 -6.36 51.24
N ARG A 391 7.89 -6.17 50.03
CA ARG A 391 7.26 -5.41 48.92
C ARG A 391 5.96 -6.05 48.40
N THR A 392 5.85 -7.37 48.50
CA THR A 392 4.66 -8.11 48.02
C THR A 392 3.69 -8.39 49.15
N TYR A 393 4.10 -8.20 50.40
CA TYR A 393 3.29 -8.38 51.62
C TYR A 393 2.52 -7.10 52.01
N GLN A 394 3.09 -5.91 51.76
CA GLN A 394 2.47 -4.59 51.97
C GLN A 394 1.64 -4.16 50.76
#